data_477eb06a7bd3248acc579c576529f369
#
_entry.id   477eb06a7bd3248acc579c576529f369
#
_cell.length_a   1.000
_cell.length_b   1.000
_cell.length_c   1.000
_cell.angle_alpha   90.00
_cell.angle_beta   90.00
_cell.angle_gamma   90.00
#
_symmetry.space_group_name_H-M   'P 1'
#
loop_
_entity.id
_entity.type
_entity.pdbx_description
1 polymer ?
#
loop_
_entity_poly.entity_id
_entity_poly.type
_entity_poly.pdbx_seq_one_letter_code
_entity_poly.pdbx_strand_id
1 'polypeptide(L)'
;MATVSIHPAVDHGIKPAAKDFAGGTLLCKCSQNPVEVSVGAQSAHNHACGCTKCWKPKGALFSVVAVVPRDKLKVTKNGDKLAIVDASATIQRYACKACGTHMYGRIEKNPHPLHGLDFIHTELSPQSGWSPPEFAAFVSSIIEAGADPANMGAVRARLR
;
A
#
# COMPACT_ATOMS: atom_id res chain seq x y z
N MET A 1 20.74 20.32 -6.48
CA MET A 1 19.46 20.60 -5.79
C MET A 1 19.05 19.39 -4.97
N ALA A 2 18.69 19.61 -3.71
CA ALA A 2 18.15 18.54 -2.90
C ALA A 2 16.79 18.10 -3.49
N THR A 3 16.64 16.83 -3.78
CA THR A 3 15.37 16.26 -4.22
C THR A 3 14.42 16.24 -3.02
N VAL A 4 13.25 16.84 -3.16
CA VAL A 4 12.23 16.78 -2.13
C VAL A 4 11.67 15.36 -2.09
N SER A 5 11.69 14.74 -0.92
CA SER A 5 11.07 13.42 -0.74
C SER A 5 9.56 13.54 -0.91
N ILE A 6 8.99 12.65 -1.70
CA ILE A 6 7.53 12.55 -1.89
C ILE A 6 6.99 11.23 -1.31
N HIS A 7 7.75 10.15 -1.45
CA HIS A 7 7.42 8.86 -0.87
C HIS A 7 8.64 7.94 -0.93
N PRO A 8 9.00 7.25 0.17
CA PRO A 8 10.19 6.40 0.20
C PRO A 8 10.24 5.33 -0.91
N ALA A 9 9.09 4.79 -1.29
CA ALA A 9 9.02 3.75 -2.31
C ALA A 9 9.30 4.24 -3.74
N VAL A 10 9.30 5.55 -3.99
CA VAL A 10 9.48 6.12 -5.33
C VAL A 10 10.59 7.17 -5.42
N ASP A 11 11.09 7.66 -4.29
CA ASP A 11 12.11 8.74 -4.24
C ASP A 11 13.39 8.39 -4.98
N HIS A 12 13.75 7.12 -5.02
CA HIS A 12 14.98 6.61 -5.65
C HIS A 12 14.71 5.88 -6.97
N GLY A 13 13.57 6.14 -7.58
CA GLY A 13 13.15 5.49 -8.81
C GLY A 13 12.23 4.30 -8.56
N ILE A 14 11.57 3.86 -9.62
CA ILE A 14 10.61 2.76 -9.57
C ILE A 14 11.26 1.52 -10.19
N LYS A 15 11.28 0.42 -9.43
CA LYS A 15 11.83 -0.84 -9.89
C LYS A 15 10.75 -1.64 -10.64
N PRO A 16 11.10 -2.28 -11.76
CA PRO A 16 10.14 -3.14 -12.47
C PRO A 16 9.77 -4.36 -11.64
N ALA A 17 8.63 -4.96 -11.96
CA ALA A 17 8.24 -6.24 -11.39
C ALA A 17 9.27 -7.31 -11.74
N ALA A 18 9.56 -8.21 -10.80
CA ALA A 18 10.39 -9.35 -11.08
C ALA A 18 9.59 -10.39 -11.87
N LYS A 19 10.24 -11.03 -12.84
CA LYS A 19 9.66 -12.13 -13.59
C LYS A 19 9.32 -13.28 -12.64
N ASP A 20 8.14 -13.87 -12.83
CA ASP A 20 7.66 -15.00 -12.04
C ASP A 20 7.57 -14.74 -10.52
N PHE A 21 7.39 -13.48 -10.13
CA PHE A 21 7.21 -13.12 -8.72
C PHE A 21 5.86 -13.63 -8.21
N ALA A 22 5.91 -14.47 -7.19
CA ALA A 22 4.74 -15.18 -6.66
C ALA A 22 4.27 -14.65 -5.29
N GLY A 23 4.67 -13.46 -4.92
CA GLY A 23 4.29 -12.86 -3.64
C GLY A 23 5.41 -12.84 -2.62
N GLY A 24 5.09 -12.46 -1.41
CA GLY A 24 6.06 -12.30 -0.33
C GLY A 24 5.38 -12.07 1.00
N THR A 25 6.12 -11.47 1.91
CA THR A 25 5.68 -11.21 3.29
C THR A 25 5.59 -9.71 3.52
N LEU A 26 4.55 -9.26 4.23
CA LEU A 26 4.41 -7.88 4.68
C LEU A 26 4.62 -7.85 6.19
N LEU A 27 5.38 -6.86 6.65
CA LEU A 27 5.68 -6.66 8.08
C LEU A 27 5.25 -5.26 8.51
N CYS A 28 4.66 -5.16 9.71
CA CYS A 28 4.41 -3.86 10.30
C CYS A 28 5.72 -3.22 10.78
N LYS A 29 5.67 -1.97 11.25
CA LYS A 29 6.84 -1.20 11.63
C LYS A 29 7.32 -1.45 13.07
N CYS A 30 6.74 -2.41 13.78
CA CYS A 30 7.22 -2.79 15.12
C CYS A 30 8.61 -3.40 15.04
N SER A 31 9.52 -2.94 15.92
CA SER A 31 10.87 -3.50 16.02
C SER A 31 10.88 -4.90 16.63
N GLN A 32 9.87 -5.22 17.43
CA GLN A 32 9.73 -6.53 18.09
C GLN A 32 8.35 -7.10 17.80
N ASN A 33 8.30 -8.40 17.54
CA ASN A 33 7.07 -9.14 17.29
C ASN A 33 6.16 -8.45 16.27
N PRO A 34 6.66 -8.12 15.06
CA PRO A 34 5.82 -7.46 14.06
C PRO A 34 4.67 -8.35 13.62
N VAL A 35 3.56 -7.73 13.26
CA VAL A 35 2.49 -8.43 12.53
C VAL A 35 3.07 -8.87 11.20
N GLU A 36 2.88 -10.13 10.87
CA GLU A 36 3.33 -10.71 9.60
C GLU A 36 2.13 -11.19 8.80
N VAL A 37 2.11 -10.79 7.55
CA VAL A 37 1.08 -11.18 6.58
C VAL A 37 1.76 -11.82 5.39
N SER A 38 1.38 -13.04 5.05
CA SER A 38 1.86 -13.75 3.87
C SER A 38 0.93 -13.49 2.70
N VAL A 39 1.51 -13.18 1.55
CA VAL A 39 0.79 -12.98 0.29
C VAL A 39 1.33 -13.93 -0.76
N GLY A 40 0.50 -14.83 -1.25
CA GLY A 40 0.88 -15.88 -2.20
C GLY A 40 0.58 -15.54 -3.66
N ALA A 41 0.68 -14.26 -4.04
CA ALA A 41 0.45 -13.81 -5.42
C ALA A 41 1.17 -12.50 -5.70
N GLN A 42 1.46 -12.22 -6.96
CA GLN A 42 1.90 -10.91 -7.40
C GLN A 42 0.79 -9.87 -7.18
N SER A 43 1.16 -8.67 -6.82
CA SER A 43 0.25 -7.55 -6.70
C SER A 43 -0.20 -7.02 -8.06
N ALA A 44 -1.37 -6.40 -8.11
CA ALA A 44 -1.92 -5.78 -9.30
C ALA A 44 -2.41 -4.36 -8.97
N HIS A 45 -2.61 -3.54 -10.00
CA HIS A 45 -3.15 -2.20 -9.89
C HIS A 45 -2.45 -1.34 -8.83
N ASN A 46 -1.13 -1.50 -8.69
CA ASN A 46 -0.35 -0.68 -7.76
C ASN A 46 -0.37 0.78 -8.21
N HIS A 47 -0.63 1.68 -7.27
CA HIS A 47 -0.82 3.09 -7.60
C HIS A 47 -0.47 4.00 -6.43
N ALA A 48 -0.19 5.26 -6.76
CA ALA A 48 -0.12 6.34 -5.77
C ALA A 48 -1.55 6.79 -5.45
N CYS A 49 -1.91 6.79 -4.17
CA CYS A 49 -3.24 7.16 -3.70
C CYS A 49 -3.16 8.38 -2.78
N GLY A 50 -3.82 9.46 -3.16
CA GLY A 50 -3.93 10.68 -2.35
C GLY A 50 -5.06 10.66 -1.32
N CYS A 51 -5.82 9.58 -1.24
CA CYS A 51 -6.92 9.43 -0.30
C CYS A 51 -6.42 9.60 1.15
N THR A 52 -7.17 10.36 1.95
CA THR A 52 -6.80 10.64 3.35
C THR A 52 -6.95 9.43 4.28
N LYS A 53 -7.65 8.39 3.85
CA LYS A 53 -7.90 7.18 4.63
C LYS A 53 -6.83 6.10 4.45
N CYS A 54 -6.05 6.17 3.38
CA CYS A 54 -5.01 5.20 3.12
C CYS A 54 -3.77 5.49 3.96
N TRP A 55 -3.15 4.43 4.47
CA TRP A 55 -1.93 4.55 5.27
C TRP A 55 -0.79 5.11 4.42
N LYS A 56 0.02 5.96 5.06
CA LYS A 56 1.24 6.53 4.48
C LYS A 56 2.38 6.35 5.48
N PRO A 57 3.60 6.07 5.01
CA PRO A 57 4.76 6.19 5.89
C PRO A 57 4.96 7.66 6.30
N LYS A 58 5.63 7.86 7.44
CA LYS A 58 5.86 9.20 7.96
C LYS A 58 6.57 10.07 6.91
N GLY A 59 6.01 11.25 6.65
CA GLY A 59 6.56 12.23 5.70
C GLY A 59 6.16 12.00 4.25
N ALA A 60 5.47 10.91 3.91
CA ALA A 60 4.99 10.69 2.56
C ALA A 60 3.78 11.57 2.23
N LEU A 61 3.71 12.04 0.99
CA LEU A 61 2.63 12.89 0.50
C LEU A 61 1.42 12.10 -0.01
N PHE A 62 1.60 10.82 -0.26
CA PHE A 62 0.55 9.92 -0.74
C PHE A 62 0.82 8.50 -0.24
N SER A 63 -0.15 7.62 -0.41
CA SER A 63 -0.01 6.19 -0.14
C SER A 63 0.34 5.44 -1.43
N VAL A 64 1.05 4.33 -1.32
CA VAL A 64 1.25 3.38 -2.43
C VAL A 64 0.43 2.14 -2.11
N VAL A 65 -0.56 1.83 -2.93
CA VAL A 65 -1.56 0.78 -2.68
C VAL A 65 -1.69 -0.13 -3.88
N ALA A 66 -1.67 -1.42 -3.63
CA ALA A 66 -1.91 -2.45 -4.64
C ALA A 66 -3.01 -3.39 -4.16
N VAL A 67 -3.48 -4.28 -5.02
CA VAL A 67 -4.45 -5.30 -4.67
C VAL A 67 -3.90 -6.69 -4.91
N VAL A 68 -4.37 -7.65 -4.12
CA VAL A 68 -4.10 -9.07 -4.28
C VAL A 68 -5.41 -9.85 -4.07
N PRO A 69 -5.55 -11.07 -4.61
CA PRO A 69 -6.70 -11.90 -4.30
C PRO A 69 -6.79 -12.18 -2.81
N ARG A 70 -7.98 -12.05 -2.25
CA ARG A 70 -8.24 -12.24 -0.82
C ARG A 70 -7.80 -13.61 -0.31
N ASP A 71 -8.02 -14.66 -1.11
CA ASP A 71 -7.66 -16.02 -0.76
C ASP A 71 -6.15 -16.29 -0.74
N LYS A 72 -5.35 -15.36 -1.23
CA LYS A 72 -3.89 -15.42 -1.24
C LYS A 72 -3.24 -14.69 -0.08
N LEU A 73 -4.01 -14.03 0.78
CA LEU A 73 -3.50 -13.28 1.92
C LEU A 73 -3.83 -13.99 3.22
N LYS A 74 -2.80 -14.20 4.06
CA LYS A 74 -2.94 -14.80 5.39
C LYS A 74 -2.13 -14.03 6.42
N VAL A 75 -2.74 -13.77 7.57
CA VAL A 75 -2.00 -13.28 8.75
C VAL A 75 -1.29 -14.48 9.37
N THR A 76 0.03 -14.43 9.45
CA THR A 76 0.87 -15.55 9.88
C THR A 76 1.49 -15.38 11.26
N LYS A 77 1.67 -14.13 11.73
CA LYS A 77 2.22 -13.86 13.07
C LYS A 77 1.59 -12.62 13.67
N ASN A 78 1.35 -12.68 14.98
CA ASN A 78 0.95 -11.56 15.82
C ASN A 78 -0.34 -10.88 15.36
N GLY A 79 -1.28 -11.65 14.80
CA GLY A 79 -2.58 -11.15 14.34
C GLY A 79 -3.46 -10.55 15.45
N ASP A 80 -3.21 -10.89 16.70
CA ASP A 80 -3.87 -10.30 17.87
C ASP A 80 -3.60 -8.80 18.02
N LYS A 81 -2.54 -8.30 17.38
CA LYS A 81 -2.22 -6.86 17.33
C LYS A 81 -3.06 -6.08 16.31
N LEU A 82 -3.81 -6.76 15.46
CA LEU A 82 -4.63 -6.10 14.43
C LEU A 82 -5.96 -5.61 14.98
N ALA A 83 -6.36 -4.43 14.54
CA ALA A 83 -7.69 -3.88 14.80
C ALA A 83 -8.19 -3.14 13.56
N ILE A 84 -9.52 -3.09 13.41
CA ILE A 84 -10.16 -2.33 12.32
C ILE A 84 -10.06 -0.85 12.67
N VAL A 85 -9.58 -0.04 11.72
CA VAL A 85 -9.39 1.41 11.91
C VAL A 85 -10.73 2.14 12.00
N ASP A 86 -11.66 1.81 11.09
CA ASP A 86 -12.99 2.42 11.03
C ASP A 86 -13.99 1.37 10.54
N ALA A 87 -14.77 0.85 11.47
CA ALA A 87 -15.76 -0.18 11.17
C ALA A 87 -16.91 0.31 10.27
N SER A 88 -17.13 1.62 10.17
CA SER A 88 -18.16 2.21 9.31
C SER A 88 -17.69 2.39 7.86
N ALA A 89 -16.38 2.32 7.59
CA ALA A 89 -15.85 2.50 6.25
C ALA A 89 -16.14 1.28 5.37
N THR A 90 -16.34 1.53 4.07
CA THR A 90 -16.54 0.46 3.09
C THR A 90 -15.32 -0.46 3.01
N ILE A 91 -14.12 0.11 3.03
CA ILE A 91 -12.88 -0.66 3.12
C ILE A 91 -12.54 -0.82 4.59
N GLN A 92 -12.59 -2.05 5.08
CA GLN A 92 -12.18 -2.40 6.43
C GLN A 92 -10.66 -2.52 6.46
N ARG A 93 -9.99 -1.55 7.08
CA ARG A 93 -8.54 -1.50 7.17
C ARG A 93 -8.09 -2.08 8.51
N TYR A 94 -7.22 -3.07 8.45
CA TYR A 94 -6.67 -3.77 9.61
C TYR A 94 -5.28 -3.22 9.89
N ALA A 95 -5.14 -2.55 11.02
CA ALA A 95 -3.89 -1.89 11.42
C ALA A 95 -3.30 -2.51 12.67
N CYS A 96 -1.98 -2.47 12.79
CA CYS A 96 -1.29 -2.84 14.01
C CYS A 96 -1.59 -1.80 15.10
N LYS A 97 -2.15 -2.23 16.22
CA LYS A 97 -2.48 -1.35 17.35
C LYS A 97 -1.25 -0.70 17.97
N ALA A 98 -0.09 -1.33 17.86
CA ALA A 98 1.14 -0.83 18.47
C ALA A 98 1.84 0.24 17.63
N CYS A 99 1.93 0.07 16.30
CA CYS A 99 2.66 1.01 15.44
C CYS A 99 1.78 1.75 14.43
N GLY A 100 0.48 1.43 14.34
CA GLY A 100 -0.46 2.10 13.45
C GLY A 100 -0.36 1.72 11.98
N THR A 101 0.55 0.83 11.60
CA THR A 101 0.71 0.42 10.20
C THR A 101 -0.50 -0.39 9.73
N HIS A 102 -1.08 0.00 8.59
CA HIS A 102 -2.15 -0.76 7.97
C HIS A 102 -1.58 -1.98 7.24
N MET A 103 -1.98 -3.16 7.63
CA MET A 103 -1.45 -4.39 7.06
C MET A 103 -2.21 -4.86 5.85
N TYR A 104 -3.53 -4.66 5.84
CA TYR A 104 -4.36 -4.88 4.65
C TYR A 104 -5.71 -4.19 4.82
N GLY A 105 -6.39 -3.99 3.69
CA GLY A 105 -7.77 -3.50 3.65
C GLY A 105 -8.65 -4.45 2.87
N ARG A 106 -9.92 -4.53 3.22
CA ARG A 106 -10.83 -5.54 2.67
C ARG A 106 -12.25 -5.01 2.57
N ILE A 107 -12.96 -5.35 1.51
CA ILE A 107 -14.37 -5.03 1.35
C ILE A 107 -15.19 -6.28 1.63
N GLU A 108 -15.89 -6.28 2.76
CA GLU A 108 -16.78 -7.38 3.15
C GLU A 108 -18.15 -7.32 2.46
N LYS A 109 -18.55 -6.12 2.03
CA LYS A 109 -19.84 -5.91 1.38
C LYS A 109 -19.91 -6.63 0.03
N ASN A 110 -20.97 -7.40 -0.16
CA ASN A 110 -21.26 -8.10 -1.40
C ASN A 110 -22.71 -7.83 -1.80
N PRO A 111 -23.00 -7.39 -3.07
CA PRO A 111 -22.04 -7.23 -4.15
C PRO A 111 -21.26 -5.91 -4.08
N HIS A 112 -20.00 -5.96 -4.45
CA HIS A 112 -19.14 -4.79 -4.65
C HIS A 112 -18.09 -5.16 -5.70
N PRO A 113 -17.72 -4.24 -6.64
CA PRO A 113 -16.76 -4.56 -7.72
C PRO A 113 -15.40 -5.05 -7.22
N LEU A 114 -14.98 -4.59 -6.03
CA LEU A 114 -13.69 -4.96 -5.44
C LEU A 114 -13.79 -6.01 -4.33
N HIS A 115 -14.98 -6.60 -4.14
CA HIS A 115 -15.13 -7.74 -3.23
C HIS A 115 -14.28 -8.92 -3.71
N GLY A 116 -13.55 -9.56 -2.82
CA GLY A 116 -12.63 -10.65 -3.17
C GLY A 116 -11.17 -10.19 -3.38
N LEU A 117 -10.91 -8.89 -3.31
CA LEU A 117 -9.56 -8.32 -3.35
C LEU A 117 -9.20 -7.72 -2.00
N ASP A 118 -7.94 -7.88 -1.60
CA ASP A 118 -7.37 -7.19 -0.46
C ASP A 118 -6.42 -6.10 -0.94
N PHE A 119 -6.46 -4.95 -0.25
CA PHE A 119 -5.59 -3.80 -0.51
C PHE A 119 -4.35 -3.91 0.36
N ILE A 120 -3.18 -3.78 -0.23
CA ILE A 120 -1.90 -3.92 0.49
C ILE A 120 -0.95 -2.78 0.14
N HIS A 121 0.06 -2.62 0.98
CA HIS A 121 1.18 -1.70 0.77
C HIS A 121 2.44 -2.54 0.53
N THR A 122 2.85 -2.68 -0.72
CA THR A 122 3.98 -3.55 -1.09
C THR A 122 5.31 -3.11 -0.49
N GLU A 123 5.42 -1.83 -0.13
CA GLU A 123 6.60 -1.30 0.55
C GLU A 123 6.88 -1.91 1.93
N LEU A 124 5.88 -2.56 2.54
CA LEU A 124 6.04 -3.26 3.81
C LEU A 124 6.73 -4.61 3.68
N SER A 125 7.01 -5.04 2.46
CA SER A 125 7.67 -6.30 2.18
C SER A 125 9.19 -6.14 2.15
N PRO A 126 9.94 -7.04 2.80
CA PRO A 126 11.39 -7.10 2.61
C PRO A 126 11.79 -7.69 1.25
N GLN A 127 10.88 -8.38 0.57
CA GLN A 127 11.14 -8.88 -0.78
C GLN A 127 10.94 -7.76 -1.82
N SER A 128 11.79 -7.74 -2.84
CA SER A 128 11.60 -6.93 -4.05
C SER A 128 10.97 -7.78 -5.15
N GLY A 129 10.35 -7.13 -6.12
CA GLY A 129 9.75 -7.85 -7.26
C GLY A 129 8.25 -7.64 -7.40
N TRP A 130 7.63 -6.94 -6.47
CA TRP A 130 6.23 -6.53 -6.56
C TRP A 130 5.97 -5.64 -7.79
N SER A 131 4.75 -5.63 -8.28
CA SER A 131 4.36 -4.73 -9.36
C SER A 131 4.61 -3.27 -8.96
N PRO A 132 5.18 -2.45 -9.86
CA PRO A 132 5.44 -1.04 -9.55
C PRO A 132 4.16 -0.20 -9.59
N PRO A 133 4.16 0.98 -8.94
CA PRO A 133 3.08 1.95 -9.13
C PRO A 133 2.98 2.36 -10.60
N GLU A 134 1.78 2.27 -11.15
CA GLU A 134 1.53 2.51 -12.59
C GLU A 134 0.68 3.74 -12.87
N PHE A 135 -0.09 4.21 -11.88
CA PHE A 135 -0.98 5.36 -12.03
C PHE A 135 -1.14 6.07 -10.68
N ALA A 136 -1.86 7.19 -10.69
CA ALA A 136 -2.21 7.92 -9.48
C ALA A 136 -3.71 8.14 -9.39
N ALA A 137 -4.23 8.08 -8.17
CA ALA A 137 -5.64 8.32 -7.85
C ALA A 137 -5.74 9.42 -6.78
N PHE A 138 -6.84 10.17 -6.80
CA PHE A 138 -7.06 11.29 -5.88
C PHE A 138 -5.92 12.32 -5.93
N VAL A 139 -5.54 12.70 -7.13
CA VAL A 139 -4.35 13.53 -7.42
C VAL A 139 -4.45 14.92 -6.79
N SER A 140 -5.63 15.52 -6.72
CA SER A 140 -5.82 16.82 -6.08
C SER A 140 -5.31 16.82 -4.64
N SER A 141 -5.61 15.80 -3.88
CA SER A 141 -5.13 15.66 -2.49
C SER A 141 -3.61 15.51 -2.43
N ILE A 142 -3.00 14.85 -3.40
CA ILE A 142 -1.53 14.73 -3.48
C ILE A 142 -0.91 16.10 -3.74
N ILE A 143 -1.47 16.86 -4.67
CA ILE A 143 -0.98 18.21 -5.02
C ILE A 143 -1.18 19.17 -3.84
N GLU A 144 -2.35 19.14 -3.20
CA GLU A 144 -2.64 19.96 -2.02
C GLU A 144 -1.69 19.65 -0.85
N ALA A 145 -1.22 18.42 -0.74
CA ALA A 145 -0.22 18.01 0.24
C ALA A 145 1.21 18.51 -0.08
N GLY A 146 1.41 19.14 -1.25
CA GLY A 146 2.68 19.74 -1.64
C GLY A 146 3.47 18.98 -2.69
N ALA A 147 2.93 17.91 -3.27
CA ALA A 147 3.60 17.20 -4.34
C ALA A 147 3.53 17.98 -5.66
N ASP A 148 4.70 18.22 -6.27
CA ASP A 148 4.74 18.66 -7.65
C ASP A 148 4.64 17.42 -8.55
N PRO A 149 3.63 17.33 -9.44
CA PRO A 149 3.50 16.20 -10.37
C PRO A 149 4.76 15.90 -11.16
N ALA A 150 5.58 16.92 -11.43
CA ALA A 150 6.85 16.75 -12.13
C ALA A 150 7.86 15.88 -11.36
N ASN A 151 7.73 15.77 -10.03
CA ASN A 151 8.63 15.04 -9.17
C ASN A 151 8.20 13.59 -8.89
N MET A 152 7.08 13.14 -9.45
CA MET A 152 6.52 11.83 -9.15
C MET A 152 7.08 10.69 -10.03
N GLY A 153 8.20 10.91 -10.71
CA GLY A 153 8.89 9.87 -11.45
C GLY A 153 8.01 9.18 -12.51
N ALA A 154 8.02 7.86 -12.55
CA ALA A 154 7.27 7.09 -13.54
C ALA A 154 5.74 7.20 -13.38
N VAL A 155 5.26 7.58 -12.21
CA VAL A 155 3.83 7.80 -11.97
C VAL A 155 3.33 9.07 -12.65
N ARG A 156 4.22 10.03 -12.88
CA ARG A 156 3.93 11.34 -13.49
C ARG A 156 3.16 11.25 -14.81
N ALA A 157 3.51 10.30 -15.66
CA ALA A 157 2.85 10.15 -16.96
C ALA A 157 1.35 9.84 -16.84
N ARG A 158 0.89 9.40 -15.70
CA ARG A 158 -0.50 9.03 -15.42
C ARG A 158 -1.26 10.11 -14.66
N LEU A 159 -0.62 11.23 -14.34
CA LEU A 159 -1.22 12.37 -13.62
C LEU A 159 -1.92 13.37 -14.54
N ARG A 160 -2.53 12.92 -15.60
CA ARG A 160 -3.21 13.80 -16.55
C ARG A 160 -4.71 13.81 -16.33
#